data_6c51ff96a30b839681e478f7dcf38541
#
_entry.id   6c51ff96a30b839681e478f7dcf38541
#
_cell.length_a   1.000
_cell.length_b   1.000
_cell.length_c   1.000
_cell.angle_alpha   90.00
_cell.angle_beta   90.00
_cell.angle_gamma   90.00
#
_symmetry.space_group_name_H-M   'P 1'
#
loop_
_entity.id
_entity.type
_entity.pdbx_description
1 polymer ?
#
loop_
_entity_poly.entity_id
_entity_poly.type
_entity_poly.pdbx_seq_one_letter_code
_entity_poly.pdbx_strand_id
1 'polypeptide(L)'
;MSPYASGRGLRNRLAIGYSVTREAAIEPPASSGPVSVRTLTAPTRREIEELAEIFDQYRAHYGEAPDAARSVTWLERNLKSSRFRAFVATGQGQSIGFAITMEVPASLRLGHFWQIRDLFVLPHKRRLGVGRALLDSLRTAAIAAGALRLVLQTENDNEPALRLYTESGYTMVEGYRSLTLPLSPDSRGANRIPPHAKGSRKRR
;
A
#
# COMPACT_ATOMS: atom_id res chain seq x y z
N MET A 1 -34.61 37.01 64.52
CA MET A 1 -35.54 36.26 65.39
C MET A 1 -35.47 34.80 64.91
N SER A 2 -34.85 33.99 65.74
CA SER A 2 -34.99 32.51 65.75
C SER A 2 -36.40 32.19 66.27
N PRO A 3 -36.93 30.95 66.24
CA PRO A 3 -36.23 29.70 66.54
C PRO A 3 -36.85 28.40 65.92
N TYR A 4 -36.16 27.30 66.28
CA TYR A 4 -36.62 25.94 66.63
C TYR A 4 -37.06 24.96 65.46
N ALA A 5 -36.86 23.73 65.53
CA ALA A 5 -36.08 22.73 66.28
C ALA A 5 -36.41 21.34 65.70
N SER A 6 -35.43 20.48 65.79
CA SER A 6 -35.47 19.01 66.05
C SER A 6 -36.37 18.06 65.26
N GLY A 7 -35.76 16.93 64.86
CA GLY A 7 -36.46 15.72 64.56
C GLY A 7 -35.51 14.59 64.07
N ARG A 8 -35.12 13.69 65.00
CA ARG A 8 -34.33 12.49 64.82
C ARG A 8 -35.09 11.44 63.97
N GLY A 9 -34.34 10.72 63.12
CA GLY A 9 -34.88 9.54 62.52
C GLY A 9 -33.78 8.69 61.87
N LEU A 10 -33.19 7.81 62.68
CA LEU A 10 -32.35 6.69 62.16
C LEU A 10 -33.20 5.80 61.26
N ARG A 11 -32.70 5.54 60.05
CA ARG A 11 -32.98 4.26 59.36
C ARG A 11 -31.77 3.84 58.54
N ASN A 12 -31.17 2.73 58.92
CA ASN A 12 -30.27 1.89 58.18
C ASN A 12 -30.74 1.69 56.74
N ARG A 13 -29.88 1.92 55.74
CA ARG A 13 -30.01 1.30 54.45
C ARG A 13 -28.64 0.77 54.01
N LEU A 14 -28.64 -0.50 53.77
CA LEU A 14 -27.62 -1.36 53.24
C LEU A 14 -26.89 -0.71 52.08
N ALA A 15 -25.58 -0.63 52.15
CA ALA A 15 -24.68 -0.33 51.04
C ALA A 15 -24.61 -1.58 50.12
N ILE A 16 -25.25 -1.49 48.98
CA ILE A 16 -25.03 -2.44 47.89
C ILE A 16 -23.76 -1.96 47.22
N GLY A 17 -22.67 -2.72 47.41
CA GLY A 17 -21.39 -2.50 46.76
C GLY A 17 -21.53 -2.77 45.26
N TYR A 18 -21.53 -1.75 44.43
CA TYR A 18 -21.24 -1.90 43.00
C TYR A 18 -19.72 -2.08 42.86
N SER A 19 -19.35 -3.31 42.57
CA SER A 19 -18.02 -3.63 42.04
C SER A 19 -17.91 -3.00 40.68
N VAL A 20 -17.17 -1.91 40.55
CA VAL A 20 -16.76 -1.33 39.28
C VAL A 20 -15.70 -2.30 38.73
N THR A 21 -16.12 -3.20 37.87
CA THR A 21 -15.17 -3.95 37.03
C THR A 21 -14.38 -2.92 36.23
N ARG A 22 -13.10 -2.89 36.47
CA ARG A 22 -12.10 -2.11 35.72
C ARG A 22 -12.22 -2.50 34.27
N GLU A 23 -12.81 -1.64 33.46
CA GLU A 23 -12.83 -1.74 32.03
C GLU A 23 -11.36 -1.85 31.56
N ALA A 24 -11.02 -2.98 30.94
CA ALA A 24 -9.68 -3.18 30.42
C ALA A 24 -9.42 -2.04 29.41
N ALA A 25 -8.44 -1.21 29.72
CA ALA A 25 -7.98 -0.19 28.79
C ALA A 25 -7.58 -0.90 27.50
N ILE A 26 -8.30 -0.59 26.42
CA ILE A 26 -7.90 -0.99 25.07
C ILE A 26 -6.58 -0.26 24.82
N GLU A 27 -5.47 -0.99 24.89
CA GLU A 27 -4.18 -0.44 24.50
C GLU A 27 -4.30 0.11 23.07
N PRO A 28 -3.85 1.34 22.81
CA PRO A 28 -3.80 1.84 21.45
C PRO A 28 -2.93 0.91 20.63
N PRO A 29 -3.27 0.65 19.36
CA PRO A 29 -2.50 -0.25 18.52
C PRO A 29 -1.03 0.19 18.55
N ALA A 30 -0.15 -0.77 18.83
CA ALA A 30 1.29 -0.57 18.96
C ALA A 30 1.78 0.34 17.84
N SER A 31 2.43 1.45 18.22
CA SER A 31 2.95 2.45 17.29
C SER A 31 3.75 1.73 16.20
N SER A 32 3.24 1.80 14.97
CA SER A 32 3.97 1.31 13.80
C SER A 32 5.30 2.08 13.76
N GLY A 33 6.42 1.40 14.00
CA GLY A 33 7.74 1.99 13.89
C GLY A 33 7.90 2.70 12.54
N PRO A 34 8.90 3.58 12.38
CA PRO A 34 9.06 4.39 11.19
C PRO A 34 9.12 3.50 9.94
N VAL A 35 8.34 3.85 8.92
CA VAL A 35 8.41 3.22 7.60
C VAL A 35 9.69 3.70 6.94
N SER A 36 10.55 2.76 6.54
CA SER A 36 11.72 3.07 5.71
C SER A 36 11.53 2.49 4.31
N VAL A 37 12.06 3.20 3.30
CA VAL A 37 12.02 2.73 1.91
C VAL A 37 13.45 2.63 1.39
N ARG A 38 13.80 1.46 0.86
CA ARG A 38 15.10 1.24 0.19
C ARG A 38 14.89 0.96 -1.30
N THR A 39 15.82 1.44 -2.11
CA THR A 39 15.88 1.12 -3.53
C THR A 39 16.77 -0.12 -3.71
N LEU A 40 16.30 -1.10 -4.45
CA LEU A 40 17.09 -2.26 -4.81
C LEU A 40 17.87 -1.95 -6.12
N THR A 41 19.13 -1.66 -5.96
CA THR A 41 20.10 -1.50 -7.06
C THR A 41 21.09 -2.66 -6.98
N ALA A 42 21.11 -3.56 -7.96
CA ALA A 42 21.89 -4.80 -7.91
C ALA A 42 21.59 -5.66 -6.66
N PRO A 43 20.33 -6.09 -6.48
CA PRO A 43 19.92 -6.81 -5.28
C PRO A 43 20.62 -8.16 -5.14
N THR A 44 20.91 -8.54 -3.91
CA THR A 44 21.35 -9.88 -3.55
C THR A 44 20.24 -10.89 -3.77
N ARG A 45 20.57 -12.17 -3.85
CA ARG A 45 19.59 -13.26 -3.93
C ARG A 45 18.56 -13.19 -2.80
N ARG A 46 19.01 -12.97 -1.59
CA ARG A 46 18.15 -12.84 -0.40
C ARG A 46 17.16 -11.67 -0.53
N GLU A 47 17.61 -10.52 -0.99
CA GLU A 47 16.72 -9.35 -1.19
C GLU A 47 15.67 -9.60 -2.26
N ILE A 48 15.99 -10.39 -3.28
CA ILE A 48 15.03 -10.81 -4.30
C ILE A 48 14.00 -11.78 -3.71
N GLU A 49 14.42 -12.72 -2.88
CA GLU A 49 13.54 -13.66 -2.19
C GLU A 49 12.57 -12.93 -1.24
N GLU A 50 13.08 -11.99 -0.44
CA GLU A 50 12.26 -11.13 0.44
C GLU A 50 11.24 -10.29 -0.36
N LEU A 51 11.63 -9.75 -1.52
CA LEU A 51 10.71 -9.05 -2.40
C LEU A 51 9.71 -10.02 -3.05
N ALA A 52 10.14 -11.21 -3.43
CA ALA A 52 9.29 -12.19 -4.09
C ALA A 52 8.12 -12.64 -3.20
N GLU A 53 8.32 -12.73 -1.90
CA GLU A 53 7.25 -13.08 -0.95
C GLU A 53 6.09 -12.09 -1.00
N ILE A 54 6.37 -10.79 -1.00
CA ILE A 54 5.33 -9.77 -1.06
C ILE A 54 4.83 -9.58 -2.50
N PHE A 55 5.67 -9.79 -3.50
CA PHE A 55 5.29 -9.75 -4.91
C PHE A 55 4.33 -10.89 -5.24
N ASP A 56 4.51 -12.07 -4.69
CA ASP A 56 3.58 -13.18 -4.89
C ASP A 56 2.21 -12.95 -4.21
N GLN A 57 2.18 -12.29 -3.06
CA GLN A 57 0.93 -11.82 -2.45
C GLN A 57 0.23 -10.76 -3.29
N TYR A 58 0.97 -9.87 -3.96
CA TYR A 58 0.42 -8.93 -4.94
C TYR A 58 -0.22 -9.67 -6.11
N ARG A 59 0.46 -10.68 -6.68
CA ARG A 59 -0.08 -11.51 -7.77
C ARG A 59 -1.38 -12.22 -7.35
N ALA A 60 -1.37 -12.83 -6.16
CA ALA A 60 -2.56 -13.46 -5.57
C ALA A 60 -3.71 -12.46 -5.35
N HIS A 61 -3.41 -11.22 -4.98
CA HIS A 61 -4.41 -10.16 -4.85
C HIS A 61 -5.13 -9.85 -6.16
N TYR A 62 -4.47 -10.04 -7.30
CA TYR A 62 -5.01 -9.91 -8.65
C TYR A 62 -5.51 -11.23 -9.26
N GLY A 63 -5.61 -12.29 -8.46
CA GLY A 63 -6.22 -13.58 -8.87
C GLY A 63 -5.26 -14.55 -9.52
N GLU A 64 -3.96 -14.25 -9.53
CA GLU A 64 -2.95 -15.19 -10.03
C GLU A 64 -2.65 -16.28 -8.99
N ALA A 65 -2.37 -17.49 -9.44
CA ALA A 65 -1.95 -18.56 -8.54
C ALA A 65 -0.59 -18.22 -7.90
N PRO A 66 -0.41 -18.44 -6.59
CA PRO A 66 0.88 -18.28 -5.93
C PRO A 66 1.96 -19.18 -6.55
N ASP A 67 3.11 -18.59 -6.85
CA ASP A 67 4.29 -19.30 -7.38
C ASP A 67 5.56 -18.51 -7.02
N ALA A 68 6.05 -18.74 -5.81
CA ALA A 68 7.21 -18.03 -5.28
C ALA A 68 8.48 -18.24 -6.12
N ALA A 69 8.71 -19.45 -6.62
CA ALA A 69 9.89 -19.77 -7.44
C ALA A 69 9.89 -19.00 -8.77
N ARG A 70 8.71 -18.93 -9.41
CA ARG A 70 8.53 -18.18 -10.65
C ARG A 70 8.64 -16.68 -10.39
N SER A 71 8.12 -16.20 -9.28
CA SER A 71 8.23 -14.78 -8.86
C SER A 71 9.69 -14.39 -8.64
N VAL A 72 10.48 -15.21 -7.95
CA VAL A 72 11.94 -14.99 -7.80
C VAL A 72 12.63 -14.94 -9.16
N THR A 73 12.40 -15.94 -10.01
CA THR A 73 13.04 -16.03 -11.34
C THR A 73 12.70 -14.79 -12.19
N TRP A 74 11.44 -14.35 -12.16
CA TRP A 74 10.99 -13.17 -12.90
C TRP A 74 11.65 -11.90 -12.38
N LEU A 75 11.69 -11.71 -11.06
CA LEU A 75 12.33 -10.55 -10.43
C LEU A 75 13.83 -10.49 -10.70
N GLU A 76 14.56 -11.61 -10.57
CA GLU A 76 15.98 -11.70 -10.90
C GLU A 76 16.26 -11.26 -12.33
N ARG A 77 15.50 -11.79 -13.28
CA ARG A 77 15.67 -11.48 -14.70
C ARG A 77 15.45 -9.99 -14.99
N ASN A 78 14.42 -9.39 -14.40
CA ASN A 78 14.05 -8.02 -14.71
C ASN A 78 14.89 -7.00 -13.91
N LEU A 79 15.20 -7.25 -12.65
CA LEU A 79 16.01 -6.34 -11.84
C LEU A 79 17.50 -6.31 -12.23
N LYS A 80 17.98 -7.32 -12.99
CA LYS A 80 19.30 -7.24 -13.65
C LYS A 80 19.35 -6.19 -14.75
N SER A 81 18.21 -5.80 -15.29
CA SER A 81 18.10 -4.74 -16.28
C SER A 81 18.18 -3.37 -15.58
N SER A 82 19.06 -2.49 -16.05
CA SER A 82 19.15 -1.12 -15.55
C SER A 82 17.87 -0.31 -15.73
N ARG A 83 16.94 -0.79 -16.55
CA ARG A 83 15.64 -0.15 -16.80
C ARG A 83 14.60 -0.43 -15.72
N PHE A 84 14.75 -1.51 -14.94
CA PHE A 84 13.85 -1.85 -13.85
C PHE A 84 14.46 -1.47 -12.52
N ARG A 85 13.65 -0.90 -11.64
CA ARG A 85 14.03 -0.58 -10.25
C ARG A 85 12.92 -1.00 -9.32
N ALA A 86 13.28 -1.60 -8.21
CA ALA A 86 12.34 -1.92 -7.14
C ALA A 86 12.61 -1.05 -5.92
N PHE A 87 11.54 -0.61 -5.28
CA PHE A 87 11.52 0.11 -4.02
C PHE A 87 10.78 -0.75 -3.01
N VAL A 88 11.38 -1.01 -1.87
CA VAL A 88 10.80 -1.86 -0.83
C VAL A 88 10.62 -1.05 0.43
N ALA A 89 9.37 -0.96 0.88
CA ALA A 89 9.03 -0.37 2.16
C ALA A 89 9.13 -1.42 3.26
N THR A 90 9.84 -1.09 4.33
CA THR A 90 9.99 -1.96 5.50
C THR A 90 9.44 -1.28 6.75
N GLY A 91 8.85 -2.07 7.62
CA GLY A 91 8.38 -1.66 8.94
C GLY A 91 8.60 -2.81 9.91
N GLN A 92 9.17 -2.53 11.09
CA GLN A 92 9.51 -3.56 12.09
C GLN A 92 10.38 -4.70 11.51
N GLY A 93 11.30 -4.36 10.58
CA GLY A 93 12.21 -5.33 9.96
C GLY A 93 11.59 -6.21 8.86
N GLN A 94 10.33 -6.04 8.52
CA GLN A 94 9.62 -6.82 7.50
C GLN A 94 9.27 -5.97 6.29
N SER A 95 9.26 -6.57 5.10
CA SER A 95 8.74 -5.96 3.88
C SER A 95 7.22 -5.82 3.96
N ILE A 96 6.73 -4.58 3.89
CA ILE A 96 5.30 -4.25 4.05
C ILE A 96 4.66 -3.62 2.82
N GLY A 97 5.47 -3.29 1.82
CA GLY A 97 5.03 -2.75 0.54
C GLY A 97 6.19 -2.68 -0.44
N PHE A 98 5.87 -2.56 -1.71
CA PHE A 98 6.86 -2.35 -2.76
C PHE A 98 6.29 -1.51 -3.90
N ALA A 99 7.21 -0.97 -4.71
CA ALA A 99 6.88 -0.46 -6.03
C ALA A 99 7.95 -0.88 -7.04
N ILE A 100 7.52 -1.18 -8.26
CA ILE A 100 8.41 -1.46 -9.40
C ILE A 100 8.22 -0.38 -10.44
N THR A 101 9.34 0.16 -10.93
CA THR A 101 9.35 1.14 -12.02
C THR A 101 10.15 0.64 -13.19
N MET A 102 9.79 1.15 -14.35
CA MET A 102 10.52 0.96 -15.59
C MET A 102 10.91 2.30 -16.20
N GLU A 103 12.17 2.41 -16.62
CA GLU A 103 12.63 3.55 -17.41
C GLU A 103 12.18 3.42 -18.87
N VAL A 104 11.53 4.47 -19.38
CA VAL A 104 10.99 4.51 -20.73
C VAL A 104 11.62 5.69 -21.48
N PRO A 105 12.24 5.48 -22.65
CA PRO A 105 12.75 6.56 -23.49
C PRO A 105 11.64 7.51 -23.93
N ALA A 106 11.91 8.79 -23.86
CA ALA A 106 11.03 9.88 -24.35
C ALA A 106 11.67 10.53 -25.57
N SER A 107 11.54 9.90 -26.73
CA SER A 107 12.25 10.24 -27.96
C SER A 107 12.04 11.71 -28.40
N LEU A 108 10.82 12.22 -28.34
CA LEU A 108 10.53 13.61 -28.70
C LEU A 108 11.21 14.64 -27.79
N ARG A 109 11.57 14.26 -26.58
CA ARG A 109 12.26 15.12 -25.60
C ARG A 109 13.73 14.79 -25.44
N LEU A 110 14.23 13.78 -26.17
CA LEU A 110 15.61 13.27 -26.07
C LEU A 110 16.02 12.95 -24.62
N GLY A 111 15.07 12.39 -23.87
CA GLY A 111 15.23 12.05 -22.46
C GLY A 111 14.54 10.75 -22.09
N HIS A 112 14.17 10.61 -20.84
CA HIS A 112 13.43 9.45 -20.35
C HIS A 112 12.39 9.85 -19.29
N PHE A 113 11.45 8.97 -19.04
CA PHE A 113 10.53 9.06 -17.91
C PHE A 113 10.45 7.70 -17.20
N TRP A 114 9.97 7.69 -15.96
CA TRP A 114 9.75 6.44 -15.26
C TRP A 114 8.27 6.10 -15.23
N GLN A 115 7.95 4.87 -15.57
CA GLN A 115 6.62 4.31 -15.44
C GLN A 115 6.56 3.42 -14.19
N ILE A 116 5.70 3.76 -13.25
CA ILE A 116 5.37 2.89 -12.12
C ILE A 116 4.49 1.76 -12.68
N ARG A 117 5.02 0.55 -12.63
CA ARG A 117 4.35 -0.66 -13.13
C ARG A 117 3.47 -1.26 -12.06
N ASP A 118 4.01 -1.38 -10.86
CA ASP A 118 3.37 -2.01 -9.72
C ASP A 118 3.60 -1.15 -8.47
N LEU A 119 2.56 -1.02 -7.66
CA LEU A 119 2.62 -0.43 -6.33
C LEU A 119 1.66 -1.21 -5.44
N PHE A 120 2.21 -1.86 -4.43
CA PHE A 120 1.44 -2.69 -3.52
C PHE A 120 1.84 -2.44 -2.08
N VAL A 121 0.83 -2.42 -1.22
CA VAL A 121 0.99 -2.38 0.24
C VAL A 121 0.13 -3.49 0.81
N LEU A 122 0.70 -4.29 1.70
CA LEU A 122 0.00 -5.36 2.40
C LEU A 122 -1.34 -4.83 2.97
N PRO A 123 -2.46 -5.56 2.79
CA PRO A 123 -3.78 -5.06 3.19
C PRO A 123 -3.85 -4.54 4.63
N HIS A 124 -3.26 -5.27 5.57
CA HIS A 124 -3.22 -4.91 7.00
C HIS A 124 -2.21 -3.79 7.35
N LYS A 125 -1.40 -3.34 6.38
CA LYS A 125 -0.45 -2.22 6.50
C LYS A 125 -0.87 -0.99 5.69
N ARG A 126 -2.07 -1.02 5.09
CA ARG A 126 -2.64 0.14 4.39
C ARG A 126 -3.06 1.23 5.38
N ARG A 127 -3.17 2.47 4.90
CA ARG A 127 -3.54 3.67 5.71
C ARG A 127 -2.52 4.06 6.78
N LEU A 128 -1.33 3.48 6.75
CA LEU A 128 -0.20 3.83 7.64
C LEU A 128 0.89 4.66 6.93
N GLY A 129 0.56 5.32 5.82
CA GLY A 129 1.51 6.17 5.08
C GLY A 129 2.48 5.43 4.16
N VAL A 130 2.46 4.08 4.12
CA VAL A 130 3.42 3.27 3.35
C VAL A 130 3.42 3.61 1.86
N GLY A 131 2.23 3.73 1.26
CA GLY A 131 2.11 4.09 -0.17
C GLY A 131 2.69 5.48 -0.48
N ARG A 132 2.47 6.46 0.40
CA ARG A 132 3.04 7.81 0.28
C ARG A 132 4.57 7.76 0.38
N ALA A 133 5.13 7.03 1.36
CA ALA A 133 6.57 6.87 1.52
C ALA A 133 7.22 6.25 0.27
N LEU A 134 6.58 5.24 -0.35
CA LEU A 134 7.02 4.68 -1.62
C LEU A 134 7.01 5.71 -2.74
N LEU A 135 5.94 6.48 -2.92
CA LEU A 135 5.84 7.51 -3.96
C LEU A 135 6.84 8.64 -3.76
N ASP A 136 7.09 9.08 -2.53
CA ASP A 136 8.06 10.12 -2.21
C ASP A 136 9.50 9.64 -2.49
N SER A 137 9.83 8.40 -2.15
CA SER A 137 11.12 7.79 -2.46
C SER A 137 11.33 7.65 -3.98
N LEU A 138 10.30 7.20 -4.70
CA LEU A 138 10.29 7.13 -6.16
C LEU A 138 10.52 8.50 -6.80
N ARG A 139 9.82 9.52 -6.32
CA ARG A 139 9.95 10.89 -6.83
C ARG A 139 11.38 11.40 -6.63
N THR A 140 11.94 11.22 -5.45
CA THR A 140 13.31 11.63 -5.14
C THR A 140 14.33 10.95 -6.06
N ALA A 141 14.21 9.63 -6.23
CA ALA A 141 15.10 8.88 -7.10
C ALA A 141 14.93 9.23 -8.60
N ALA A 142 13.71 9.49 -9.06
CA ALA A 142 13.43 9.89 -10.43
C ALA A 142 14.01 11.28 -10.76
N ILE A 143 13.91 12.23 -9.82
CA ILE A 143 14.52 13.56 -9.95
C ILE A 143 16.03 13.42 -10.03
N ALA A 144 16.65 12.65 -9.12
CA ALA A 144 18.10 12.42 -9.11
C ALA A 144 18.60 11.74 -10.40
N ALA A 145 17.77 10.91 -11.03
CA ALA A 145 18.06 10.26 -12.32
C ALA A 145 17.80 11.17 -13.54
N GLY A 146 17.30 12.39 -13.35
CA GLY A 146 16.98 13.30 -14.47
C GLY A 146 15.72 12.87 -15.25
N ALA A 147 14.85 12.07 -14.67
CA ALA A 147 13.62 11.67 -15.34
C ALA A 147 12.65 12.86 -15.54
N LEU A 148 12.07 12.97 -16.72
CA LEU A 148 11.18 14.07 -17.09
C LEU A 148 9.87 14.08 -16.31
N ARG A 149 9.38 12.90 -15.92
CA ARG A 149 8.14 12.69 -15.16
C ARG A 149 8.03 11.27 -14.64
N LEU A 150 7.10 11.07 -13.71
CA LEU A 150 6.57 9.77 -13.31
C LEU A 150 5.20 9.55 -13.98
N VAL A 151 4.94 8.34 -14.45
CA VAL A 151 3.68 7.93 -15.08
C VAL A 151 3.20 6.66 -14.41
N LEU A 152 1.90 6.52 -14.23
CA LEU A 152 1.26 5.29 -13.75
C LEU A 152 -0.10 5.11 -14.44
N GLN A 153 -0.64 3.91 -14.32
CA GLN A 153 -2.01 3.58 -14.68
C GLN A 153 -2.66 2.89 -13.48
N THR A 154 -3.92 3.20 -13.26
CA THR A 154 -4.75 2.56 -12.23
C THR A 154 -6.17 2.40 -12.75
N GLU A 155 -6.96 1.56 -12.11
CA GLU A 155 -8.36 1.36 -12.44
C GLU A 155 -9.17 2.62 -12.12
N ASN A 156 -10.18 2.88 -12.95
CA ASN A 156 -11.03 4.08 -12.80
C ASN A 156 -11.85 4.07 -11.50
N ASP A 157 -12.11 2.90 -10.92
CA ASP A 157 -12.87 2.70 -9.69
C ASP A 157 -11.98 2.45 -8.45
N ASN A 158 -10.65 2.52 -8.60
CA ASN A 158 -9.71 2.41 -7.50
C ASN A 158 -9.58 3.73 -6.73
N GLU A 159 -10.69 4.17 -6.12
CA GLU A 159 -10.73 5.46 -5.40
C GLU A 159 -9.61 5.63 -4.35
N PRO A 160 -9.22 4.60 -3.55
CA PRO A 160 -8.14 4.76 -2.59
C PRO A 160 -6.80 5.09 -3.24
N ALA A 161 -6.48 4.47 -4.37
CA ALA A 161 -5.26 4.73 -5.13
C ALA A 161 -5.32 6.09 -5.82
N LEU A 162 -6.44 6.42 -6.48
CA LEU A 162 -6.65 7.72 -7.12
C LEU A 162 -6.45 8.86 -6.12
N ARG A 163 -7.00 8.75 -4.91
CA ARG A 163 -6.80 9.74 -3.85
C ARG A 163 -5.34 9.85 -3.44
N LEU A 164 -4.65 8.73 -3.22
CA LEU A 164 -3.23 8.73 -2.88
C LEU A 164 -2.40 9.43 -3.96
N TYR A 165 -2.64 9.12 -5.23
CA TYR A 165 -1.90 9.72 -6.34
C TYR A 165 -2.17 11.22 -6.47
N THR A 166 -3.43 11.64 -6.42
CA THR A 166 -3.80 13.07 -6.48
C THR A 166 -3.17 13.86 -5.33
N GLU A 167 -3.24 13.34 -4.09
CA GLU A 167 -2.60 13.94 -2.93
C GLU A 167 -1.07 13.96 -3.01
N SER A 168 -0.48 13.09 -3.84
CA SER A 168 0.96 13.06 -4.13
C SER A 168 1.36 13.92 -5.34
N GLY A 169 0.41 14.67 -5.92
CA GLY A 169 0.65 15.62 -7.01
C GLY A 169 0.52 15.03 -8.42
N TYR A 170 0.01 13.80 -8.55
CA TYR A 170 -0.30 13.25 -9.88
C TYR A 170 -1.60 13.86 -10.43
N THR A 171 -1.63 14.08 -11.73
CA THR A 171 -2.79 14.59 -12.45
C THR A 171 -3.23 13.62 -13.52
N MET A 172 -4.53 13.59 -13.81
CA MET A 172 -5.07 12.80 -14.92
C MET A 172 -4.52 13.33 -16.25
N VAL A 173 -4.21 12.42 -17.17
CA VAL A 173 -3.79 12.77 -18.54
C VAL A 173 -5.00 12.63 -19.45
N GLU A 174 -5.45 13.75 -20.00
CA GLU A 174 -6.55 13.79 -20.95
C GLU A 174 -6.05 13.75 -22.41
N GLY A 175 -6.96 13.44 -23.33
CA GLY A 175 -6.66 13.45 -24.78
C GLY A 175 -6.00 12.17 -25.30
N TYR A 176 -5.80 11.16 -24.46
CA TYR A 176 -5.22 9.87 -24.86
C TYR A 176 -6.18 8.70 -24.60
N ARG A 177 -6.07 7.67 -25.42
CA ARG A 177 -6.75 6.39 -25.19
C ARG A 177 -5.70 5.28 -25.20
N SER A 178 -5.82 4.32 -24.31
CA SER A 178 -5.00 3.11 -24.30
C SER A 178 -5.67 2.06 -25.19
N LEU A 179 -4.91 1.46 -26.09
CA LEU A 179 -5.33 0.39 -26.99
C LEU A 179 -4.45 -0.82 -26.76
N THR A 180 -5.01 -2.02 -26.75
CA THR A 180 -4.28 -3.27 -26.58
C THR A 180 -4.65 -4.27 -27.66
N LEU A 181 -3.65 -4.96 -28.22
CA LEU A 181 -3.80 -6.08 -29.10
C LEU A 181 -3.28 -7.35 -28.41
N PRO A 182 -4.14 -8.29 -27.98
CA PRO A 182 -3.68 -9.58 -27.46
C PRO A 182 -2.97 -10.41 -28.54
N LEU A 183 -1.76 -10.89 -28.22
CA LEU A 183 -0.93 -11.65 -29.16
C LEU A 183 -0.98 -13.17 -28.92
N SER A 184 -1.56 -13.62 -27.82
CA SER A 184 -1.77 -15.04 -27.51
C SER A 184 -3.19 -15.28 -26.97
N PRO A 185 -3.73 -16.51 -27.08
CA PRO A 185 -5.02 -16.86 -26.49
C PRO A 185 -5.09 -16.59 -25.00
N ASP A 186 -4.01 -16.85 -24.27
CA ASP A 186 -3.91 -16.66 -22.83
C ASP A 186 -3.88 -15.16 -22.42
N SER A 187 -3.48 -14.28 -23.34
CA SER A 187 -3.44 -12.83 -23.11
C SER A 187 -4.80 -12.14 -23.28
N ARG A 188 -5.85 -12.84 -23.72
CA ARG A 188 -7.20 -12.28 -23.84
C ARG A 188 -7.81 -11.89 -22.49
N GLY A 189 -7.35 -12.54 -21.40
CA GLY A 189 -7.71 -12.20 -20.02
C GLY A 189 -6.89 -11.04 -19.43
N ALA A 190 -5.71 -10.76 -19.97
CA ALA A 190 -4.77 -9.75 -19.44
C ALA A 190 -5.29 -8.30 -19.56
N ASN A 191 -6.33 -8.06 -20.36
CA ASN A 191 -7.04 -6.77 -20.42
C ASN A 191 -8.19 -6.65 -19.40
N ARG A 192 -8.54 -7.73 -18.73
CA ARG A 192 -9.42 -7.69 -17.57
C ARG A 192 -8.54 -7.59 -16.34
N ILE A 193 -8.28 -6.38 -15.90
CA ILE A 193 -7.89 -6.16 -14.53
C ILE A 193 -9.02 -6.77 -13.70
N PRO A 194 -8.77 -7.83 -12.88
CA PRO A 194 -9.83 -8.46 -12.13
C PRO A 194 -10.50 -7.39 -11.27
N PRO A 195 -11.84 -7.32 -11.22
CA PRO A 195 -12.50 -6.37 -10.35
C PRO A 195 -12.00 -6.63 -8.94
N HIS A 196 -11.53 -5.58 -8.26
CA HIS A 196 -11.18 -5.65 -6.85
C HIS A 196 -12.26 -6.43 -6.13
N ALA A 197 -11.88 -7.46 -5.37
CA ALA A 197 -12.82 -8.27 -4.62
C ALA A 197 -13.67 -7.30 -3.78
N LYS A 198 -14.88 -7.03 -4.26
CA LYS A 198 -15.83 -6.19 -3.55
C LYS A 198 -16.04 -6.87 -2.22
N GLY A 199 -15.53 -6.26 -1.16
CA GLY A 199 -15.74 -6.75 0.19
C GLY A 199 -17.20 -7.08 0.33
N SER A 200 -17.52 -8.34 0.64
CA SER A 200 -18.88 -8.82 0.82
C SER A 200 -19.53 -7.98 1.91
N ARG A 201 -20.30 -6.96 1.52
CA ARG A 201 -21.26 -6.34 2.42
C ARG A 201 -22.30 -7.42 2.71
N LYS A 202 -22.15 -8.13 3.82
CA LYS A 202 -23.24 -8.87 4.44
C LYS A 202 -24.35 -7.85 4.71
N ARG A 203 -25.41 -7.90 3.91
CA ARG A 203 -26.69 -7.27 4.27
C ARG A 203 -27.19 -8.00 5.53
N ARG A 204 -27.33 -7.25 6.60
CA ARG A 204 -28.20 -7.61 7.71
C ARG A 204 -29.60 -7.12 7.40
#